data_c507bb716b55b2c12c16396321c0d392
#
_entry.id   c507bb716b55b2c12c16396321c0d392
#
_cell.length_a   1.000
_cell.length_b   1.000
_cell.length_c   1.000
_cell.angle_alpha   90.00
_cell.angle_beta   90.00
_cell.angle_gamma   90.00
#
_symmetry.space_group_name_H-M   'P 1'
#
loop_
_entity.id
_entity.type
_entity.pdbx_description
1 polymer ?
#
loop_
_entity_poly.entity_id
_entity_poly.type
_entity_poly.pdbx_seq_one_letter_code
_entity_poly.pdbx_strand_id
1 'polypeptide(L)'
;MIASLLAMGTTAIAQSGPVPGKNGNRYVPYEERTGNESVVYFTRNLSAEGLIKAYEQVSADIKGHTGVKLHTGEQNGPNIIPREWVKALLDKDLPNANIVETNTYYKGDRYTTEQHRRTLEVNGWTFCPVDIMDEEDTLTLPVHGGKWFKEMSVGSHTTDYNSLVVLTHFKGHTQGGFGGSNKNIGIGCADGRIGKAWIHTTPGQDNQWDISEEEFMERMTESTKAVIDYFGRQITYVNVMRNMSVSCDCEGVNAAPVVTPNVGILSSTDILALDQACVDLVYAMTESEHHDLVERIESRHGLRQLSYMKELGMGNDRYILIDLGNGGKRITAAEAVKGLKPFVKE
;
A
#
# COMPACT_ATOMS: atom_id res chain seq x y z
N MET A 1 5.89 -25.74 67.55
CA MET A 1 5.12 -24.70 66.83
C MET A 1 6.02 -24.17 65.74
N ILE A 2 5.80 -24.61 64.54
CA ILE A 2 6.55 -24.18 63.35
C ILE A 2 5.63 -23.27 62.55
N ALA A 3 5.98 -21.99 62.47
CA ALA A 3 5.22 -21.00 61.70
C ALA A 3 5.65 -21.08 60.23
N SER A 4 4.70 -21.43 59.37
CA SER A 4 4.87 -21.45 57.90
C SER A 4 4.64 -20.03 57.36
N LEU A 5 5.68 -19.39 56.82
CA LEU A 5 5.54 -18.17 56.01
C LEU A 5 5.12 -18.55 54.60
N LEU A 6 3.88 -18.19 54.22
CA LEU A 6 3.47 -18.14 52.85
C LEU A 6 4.09 -16.89 52.17
N ALA A 7 5.02 -17.12 51.26
CA ALA A 7 5.49 -16.09 50.33
C ALA A 7 4.46 -15.97 49.18
N MET A 8 3.74 -14.86 49.18
CA MET A 8 2.94 -14.47 48.01
C MET A 8 3.88 -13.97 46.90
N GLY A 9 4.06 -14.80 45.90
CA GLY A 9 4.75 -14.43 44.70
C GLY A 9 3.86 -13.50 43.85
N THR A 10 4.18 -12.23 43.80
CA THR A 10 3.66 -11.30 42.82
C THR A 10 4.28 -11.64 41.46
N THR A 11 3.51 -12.31 40.59
CA THR A 11 3.85 -12.43 39.20
C THR A 11 3.76 -11.04 38.58
N ALA A 12 4.92 -10.40 38.40
CA ALA A 12 5.04 -9.24 37.56
C ALA A 12 4.66 -9.67 36.11
N ILE A 13 3.54 -9.20 35.65
CA ILE A 13 3.21 -9.23 34.23
C ILE A 13 4.26 -8.33 33.59
N ALA A 14 5.23 -8.93 32.89
CA ALA A 14 6.15 -8.21 32.05
C ALA A 14 5.31 -7.50 30.97
N GLN A 15 5.20 -6.18 31.07
CA GLN A 15 4.81 -5.36 29.95
C GLN A 15 5.85 -5.63 28.86
N SER A 16 5.46 -6.38 27.85
CA SER A 16 6.24 -6.50 26.62
C SER A 16 6.16 -5.15 25.91
N GLY A 17 7.08 -4.27 26.22
CA GLY A 17 7.34 -3.12 25.37
C GLY A 17 7.69 -3.62 23.97
N PRO A 18 7.48 -2.81 22.91
CA PRO A 18 7.77 -3.24 21.55
C PRO A 18 9.20 -3.76 21.49
N VAL A 19 9.35 -5.01 21.06
CA VAL A 19 10.66 -5.62 20.84
C VAL A 19 11.38 -4.73 19.82
N PRO A 20 12.58 -4.18 20.11
CA PRO A 20 13.31 -3.39 19.13
C PRO A 20 13.51 -4.24 17.88
N GLY A 21 12.85 -3.89 16.78
CA GLY A 21 12.86 -4.66 15.56
C GLY A 21 14.29 -4.83 15.05
N LYS A 22 14.73 -6.07 14.90
CA LYS A 22 15.90 -6.39 14.10
C LYS A 22 15.62 -5.98 12.66
N ASN A 23 16.65 -5.49 11.96
CA ASN A 23 16.62 -5.25 10.51
C ASN A 23 15.64 -4.17 9.99
N GLY A 24 15.53 -3.03 10.68
CA GLY A 24 14.77 -1.89 10.16
C GLY A 24 13.25 -1.99 10.31
N ASN A 25 12.75 -2.92 11.14
CA ASN A 25 11.34 -3.03 11.50
C ASN A 25 11.04 -2.27 12.82
N ARG A 26 11.33 -0.98 12.85
CA ARG A 26 11.00 -0.09 13.96
C ARG A 26 10.36 1.18 13.40
N TYR A 27 9.27 1.62 14.04
CA TYR A 27 8.78 2.96 13.78
C TYR A 27 9.83 3.99 14.20
N VAL A 28 10.20 4.87 13.28
CA VAL A 28 11.15 5.95 13.50
C VAL A 28 10.36 7.26 13.48
N PRO A 29 10.21 7.97 14.60
CA PRO A 29 9.54 9.27 14.64
C PRO A 29 10.15 10.26 13.65
N TYR A 30 9.34 11.21 13.17
CA TYR A 30 9.77 12.20 12.18
C TYR A 30 11.04 12.95 12.62
N GLU A 31 11.15 13.29 13.90
CA GLU A 31 12.26 14.05 14.50
C GLU A 31 13.60 13.29 14.48
N GLU A 32 13.54 11.97 14.45
CA GLU A 32 14.74 11.11 14.37
C GLU A 32 15.21 10.88 12.93
N ARG A 33 14.40 11.20 11.95
CA ARG A 33 14.73 11.01 10.53
C ARG A 33 15.65 12.12 10.02
N THR A 34 16.51 11.76 9.07
CA THR A 34 17.47 12.68 8.46
C THR A 34 17.37 12.62 6.93
N GLY A 35 17.81 13.70 6.27
CA GLY A 35 17.81 13.80 4.82
C GLY A 35 16.85 14.87 4.30
N ASN A 36 16.66 14.89 2.98
CA ASN A 36 15.77 15.83 2.31
C ASN A 36 14.29 15.55 2.62
N GLU A 37 13.46 16.57 2.45
CA GLU A 37 12.00 16.45 2.56
C GLU A 37 11.38 16.43 1.16
N SER A 38 10.44 15.49 0.96
CA SER A 38 9.56 15.49 -0.22
C SER A 38 8.20 16.09 0.13
N VAL A 39 7.47 16.54 -0.87
CA VAL A 39 6.12 17.09 -0.64
C VAL A 39 5.09 15.97 -0.69
N VAL A 40 4.24 15.93 0.32
CA VAL A 40 3.03 15.10 0.38
C VAL A 40 1.82 16.03 0.53
N TYR A 41 0.89 15.93 -0.39
CA TYR A 41 -0.36 16.67 -0.34
C TYR A 41 -1.41 15.83 0.40
N PHE A 42 -2.27 16.50 1.15
CA PHE A 42 -3.30 15.87 1.96
C PHE A 42 -4.64 16.59 1.82
N THR A 43 -5.73 15.84 1.79
CA THR A 43 -7.08 16.37 1.94
C THR A 43 -7.94 15.44 2.77
N ARG A 44 -8.76 16.00 3.68
CA ARG A 44 -9.79 15.24 4.42
C ARG A 44 -11.04 14.94 3.58
N ASN A 45 -11.15 15.55 2.39
CA ASN A 45 -12.29 15.35 1.51
C ASN A 45 -12.28 13.95 0.89
N LEU A 46 -12.94 12.99 1.51
CA LEU A 46 -13.14 11.64 1.02
C LEU A 46 -14.30 11.62 0.02
N SER A 47 -14.04 12.06 -1.19
CA SER A 47 -14.97 12.12 -2.30
C SER A 47 -14.23 12.06 -3.65
N ALA A 48 -14.96 11.94 -4.75
CA ALA A 48 -14.40 12.06 -6.09
C ALA A 48 -13.66 13.39 -6.30
N GLU A 49 -14.20 14.50 -5.81
CA GLU A 49 -13.56 15.81 -5.89
C GLU A 49 -12.24 15.84 -5.10
N GLY A 50 -12.22 15.27 -3.89
CA GLY A 50 -11.01 15.17 -3.08
C GLY A 50 -9.93 14.32 -3.75
N LEU A 51 -10.31 13.21 -4.39
CA LEU A 51 -9.41 12.35 -5.15
C LEU A 51 -8.80 13.11 -6.33
N ILE A 52 -9.62 13.77 -7.13
CA ILE A 52 -9.18 14.57 -8.27
C ILE A 52 -8.22 15.68 -7.81
N LYS A 53 -8.59 16.43 -6.78
CA LYS A 53 -7.78 17.52 -6.23
C LYS A 53 -6.40 17.04 -5.75
N ALA A 54 -6.34 15.86 -5.11
CA ALA A 54 -5.08 15.27 -4.69
C ALA A 54 -4.23 14.83 -5.90
N TYR A 55 -4.85 14.19 -6.90
CA TYR A 55 -4.17 13.77 -8.13
C TYR A 55 -3.60 14.96 -8.91
N GLU A 56 -4.35 16.04 -9.09
CA GLU A 56 -3.93 17.23 -9.83
C GLU A 56 -2.63 17.86 -9.29
N GLN A 57 -2.30 17.66 -7.99
CA GLN A 57 -1.05 18.16 -7.41
C GLN A 57 0.20 17.43 -7.90
N VAL A 58 0.04 16.23 -8.43
CA VAL A 58 1.13 15.31 -8.75
C VAL A 58 1.10 14.82 -10.21
N SER A 59 0.21 15.37 -11.03
CA SER A 59 -0.06 14.93 -12.40
C SER A 59 0.89 15.51 -13.47
N ALA A 60 1.76 16.44 -13.11
CA ALA A 60 2.53 17.24 -14.08
C ALA A 60 3.38 16.45 -15.08
N ASP A 61 3.93 15.31 -14.66
CA ASP A 61 4.75 14.44 -15.50
C ASP A 61 3.96 13.27 -16.14
N ILE A 62 2.66 13.13 -15.81
CA ILE A 62 1.79 12.08 -16.36
C ILE A 62 1.33 12.47 -17.77
N LYS A 63 1.62 11.63 -18.74
CA LYS A 63 1.31 11.89 -20.16
C LYS A 63 1.34 10.61 -21.01
N GLY A 64 0.74 10.69 -22.17
CA GLY A 64 0.64 9.56 -23.12
C GLY A 64 -0.38 8.53 -22.64
N HIS A 65 -0.21 7.28 -23.07
CA HIS A 65 -1.04 6.17 -22.63
C HIS A 65 -0.77 5.86 -21.16
N THR A 66 -1.76 6.01 -20.32
CA THR A 66 -1.62 5.95 -18.86
C THR A 66 -2.32 4.72 -18.29
N GLY A 67 -1.58 3.94 -17.50
CA GLY A 67 -2.16 2.91 -16.65
C GLY A 67 -2.55 3.50 -15.28
N VAL A 68 -3.73 3.15 -14.78
CA VAL A 68 -4.14 3.44 -13.40
C VAL A 68 -4.08 2.15 -12.60
N LYS A 69 -3.01 1.98 -11.83
CA LYS A 69 -2.82 0.78 -11.00
C LYS A 69 -3.59 0.92 -9.70
N LEU A 70 -4.59 0.12 -9.56
CA LEU A 70 -5.36 0.02 -8.32
C LEU A 70 -5.68 -1.45 -8.00
N HIS A 71 -6.12 -1.72 -6.78
CA HIS A 71 -6.59 -3.04 -6.38
C HIS A 71 -8.10 -3.12 -6.61
N THR A 72 -8.53 -3.93 -7.59
CA THR A 72 -9.93 -4.06 -7.99
C THR A 72 -10.77 -4.90 -7.00
N GLY A 73 -10.11 -5.59 -6.06
CA GLY A 73 -10.73 -6.40 -5.00
C GLY A 73 -11.10 -7.82 -5.44
N GLU A 74 -11.24 -8.73 -4.49
CA GLU A 74 -11.97 -9.98 -4.68
C GLU A 74 -13.48 -9.70 -4.76
N GLN A 75 -14.27 -10.65 -5.24
CA GLN A 75 -15.71 -10.44 -5.47
C GLN A 75 -16.42 -9.94 -4.22
N ASN A 76 -17.22 -8.89 -4.40
CA ASN A 76 -18.02 -8.27 -3.34
C ASN A 76 -17.21 -7.76 -2.13
N GLY A 77 -15.91 -7.50 -2.28
CA GLY A 77 -15.08 -6.91 -1.23
C GLY A 77 -15.63 -5.55 -0.78
N PRO A 78 -15.88 -5.35 0.53
CA PRO A 78 -16.65 -4.20 1.01
C PRO A 78 -15.86 -2.88 1.05
N ASN A 79 -14.53 -2.93 1.00
CA ASN A 79 -13.69 -1.79 1.36
C ASN A 79 -12.97 -1.12 0.18
N ILE A 80 -13.09 -1.66 -1.04
CA ILE A 80 -12.41 -1.13 -2.24
C ILE A 80 -12.76 0.33 -2.49
N ILE A 81 -11.88 1.04 -3.20
CA ILE A 81 -12.11 2.45 -3.58
C ILE A 81 -13.44 2.55 -4.35
N PRO A 82 -14.30 3.52 -4.03
CA PRO A 82 -15.58 3.71 -4.71
C PRO A 82 -15.37 3.90 -6.23
N ARG A 83 -16.08 3.09 -7.03
CA ARG A 83 -15.96 3.10 -8.51
C ARG A 83 -16.29 4.45 -9.11
N GLU A 84 -17.29 5.12 -8.55
CA GLU A 84 -17.69 6.46 -9.00
C GLU A 84 -16.58 7.52 -8.77
N TRP A 85 -15.71 7.37 -7.78
CA TRP A 85 -14.57 8.28 -7.62
C TRP A 85 -13.52 8.06 -8.69
N VAL A 86 -13.21 6.78 -8.97
CA VAL A 86 -12.25 6.41 -10.01
C VAL A 86 -12.79 6.83 -11.38
N LYS A 87 -14.08 6.57 -11.65
CA LYS A 87 -14.72 7.01 -12.88
C LYS A 87 -14.62 8.52 -13.07
N ALA A 88 -14.93 9.31 -12.04
CA ALA A 88 -14.86 10.76 -12.09
C ALA A 88 -13.43 11.28 -12.35
N LEU A 89 -12.41 10.64 -11.77
CA LEU A 89 -11.00 10.95 -12.04
C LEU A 89 -10.64 10.66 -13.49
N LEU A 90 -11.05 9.50 -14.02
CA LEU A 90 -10.76 9.12 -15.39
C LEU A 90 -11.45 10.06 -16.38
N ASP A 91 -12.76 10.32 -16.19
CA ASP A 91 -13.55 11.19 -17.06
C ASP A 91 -12.98 12.62 -17.14
N LYS A 92 -12.43 13.12 -16.03
CA LYS A 92 -11.92 14.50 -15.96
C LYS A 92 -10.49 14.63 -16.46
N ASP A 93 -9.57 13.82 -15.93
CA ASP A 93 -8.13 14.08 -16.07
C ASP A 93 -7.37 12.99 -16.85
N LEU A 94 -7.98 11.80 -17.01
CA LEU A 94 -7.34 10.63 -17.60
C LEU A 94 -8.27 9.90 -18.60
N PRO A 95 -8.87 10.61 -19.58
CA PRO A 95 -9.94 10.03 -20.43
C PRO A 95 -9.49 8.87 -21.33
N ASN A 96 -8.18 8.70 -21.53
CA ASN A 96 -7.61 7.62 -22.33
C ASN A 96 -6.83 6.58 -21.48
N ALA A 97 -7.02 6.59 -20.17
CA ALA A 97 -6.33 5.64 -19.28
C ALA A 97 -7.10 4.32 -19.18
N ASN A 98 -6.34 3.26 -18.97
CA ASN A 98 -6.86 1.96 -18.56
C ASN A 98 -6.63 1.76 -17.07
N ILE A 99 -7.54 1.10 -16.37
CA ILE A 99 -7.20 0.45 -15.10
C ILE A 99 -6.27 -0.73 -15.43
N VAL A 100 -5.20 -0.92 -14.65
CA VAL A 100 -4.25 -2.01 -14.88
C VAL A 100 -4.10 -2.89 -13.63
N GLU A 101 -4.10 -4.19 -13.83
CA GLU A 101 -3.94 -5.24 -12.80
C GLU A 101 -3.14 -6.41 -13.37
N THR A 102 -2.80 -7.38 -12.51
CA THR A 102 -2.29 -8.71 -12.91
C THR A 102 -3.02 -9.80 -12.15
N ASN A 103 -3.01 -11.01 -12.69
CA ASN A 103 -3.62 -12.18 -12.05
C ASN A 103 -2.97 -12.47 -10.69
N THR A 104 -3.68 -13.14 -9.79
CA THR A 104 -3.17 -13.48 -8.46
C THR A 104 -2.32 -14.76 -8.48
N TYR A 105 -1.40 -14.87 -7.52
CA TYR A 105 -0.62 -16.09 -7.30
C TYR A 105 -1.43 -17.16 -6.55
N TYR A 106 -2.26 -16.74 -5.60
CA TYR A 106 -3.16 -17.64 -4.88
C TYR A 106 -4.40 -17.98 -5.71
N LYS A 107 -4.97 -19.15 -5.45
CA LYS A 107 -6.20 -19.62 -6.09
C LYS A 107 -7.42 -18.92 -5.48
N GLY A 108 -7.82 -17.82 -6.08
CA GLY A 108 -8.99 -17.00 -5.71
C GLY A 108 -9.77 -16.57 -6.94
N ASP A 109 -10.61 -15.56 -6.78
CA ASP A 109 -11.48 -15.06 -7.84
C ASP A 109 -10.75 -14.37 -8.99
N ARG A 110 -9.45 -14.08 -8.84
CA ARG A 110 -8.58 -13.44 -9.85
C ARG A 110 -7.38 -14.31 -10.23
N TYR A 111 -7.47 -15.63 -10.04
CA TYR A 111 -6.36 -16.55 -10.31
C TYR A 111 -6.12 -16.78 -11.81
N THR A 112 -7.16 -16.85 -12.62
CA THR A 112 -7.08 -16.90 -14.09
C THR A 112 -7.64 -15.64 -14.68
N THR A 113 -7.22 -15.28 -15.89
CA THR A 113 -7.73 -14.11 -16.60
C THR A 113 -9.26 -14.15 -16.75
N GLU A 114 -9.84 -15.30 -17.04
CA GLU A 114 -11.29 -15.45 -17.13
C GLU A 114 -11.99 -15.16 -15.80
N GLN A 115 -11.50 -15.74 -14.70
CA GLN A 115 -12.04 -15.47 -13.35
C GLN A 115 -11.87 -14.00 -12.98
N HIS A 116 -10.70 -13.41 -13.31
CA HIS A 116 -10.40 -12.02 -13.02
C HIS A 116 -11.36 -11.08 -13.77
N ARG A 117 -11.60 -11.29 -15.06
CA ARG A 117 -12.57 -10.51 -15.83
C ARG A 117 -13.97 -10.60 -15.26
N ARG A 118 -14.40 -11.79 -14.85
CA ARG A 118 -15.69 -11.97 -14.14
C ARG A 118 -15.74 -11.19 -12.83
N THR A 119 -14.64 -11.18 -12.07
CA THR A 119 -14.54 -10.43 -10.80
C THR A 119 -14.63 -8.92 -11.04
N LEU A 120 -14.03 -8.42 -12.12
CA LEU A 120 -14.16 -7.02 -12.53
C LEU A 120 -15.62 -6.64 -12.80
N GLU A 121 -16.35 -7.50 -13.51
CA GLU A 121 -17.78 -7.30 -13.77
C GLU A 121 -18.60 -7.28 -12.48
N VAL A 122 -18.42 -8.28 -11.59
CA VAL A 122 -19.10 -8.37 -10.30
C VAL A 122 -18.85 -7.13 -9.43
N ASN A 123 -17.61 -6.63 -9.42
CA ASN A 123 -17.24 -5.46 -8.65
C ASN A 123 -17.57 -4.12 -9.33
N GLY A 124 -18.12 -4.15 -10.56
CA GLY A 124 -18.55 -2.95 -11.27
C GLY A 124 -17.42 -2.14 -11.93
N TRP A 125 -16.28 -2.76 -12.22
CA TRP A 125 -15.19 -2.14 -12.99
C TRP A 125 -15.43 -2.24 -14.50
N THR A 126 -16.55 -1.69 -14.97
CA THR A 126 -17.01 -1.82 -16.38
C THR A 126 -17.13 -0.48 -17.12
N PHE A 127 -16.76 0.61 -16.46
CA PHE A 127 -16.90 1.97 -17.00
C PHE A 127 -15.68 2.45 -17.82
N CYS A 128 -14.59 1.68 -17.82
CA CYS A 128 -13.40 1.92 -18.63
C CYS A 128 -12.74 0.58 -18.98
N PRO A 129 -11.80 0.55 -19.93
CA PRO A 129 -10.99 -0.64 -20.16
C PRO A 129 -10.20 -1.01 -18.89
N VAL A 130 -10.19 -2.31 -18.56
CA VAL A 130 -9.32 -2.88 -17.52
C VAL A 130 -8.40 -3.88 -18.20
N ASP A 131 -7.11 -3.58 -18.14
CA ASP A 131 -6.05 -4.41 -18.70
C ASP A 131 -5.48 -5.34 -17.63
N ILE A 132 -5.53 -6.64 -17.85
CA ILE A 132 -4.87 -7.66 -17.05
C ILE A 132 -3.51 -7.90 -17.70
N MET A 133 -2.52 -7.13 -17.27
CA MET A 133 -1.22 -6.96 -17.93
C MET A 133 -0.44 -8.25 -18.19
N ASP A 134 -0.76 -9.34 -17.49
CA ASP A 134 -0.14 -10.66 -17.63
C ASP A 134 -1.07 -11.70 -18.29
N GLU A 135 -2.11 -11.24 -19.01
CA GLU A 135 -3.07 -12.17 -19.62
C GLU A 135 -2.48 -12.94 -20.80
N GLU A 136 -1.58 -12.34 -21.57
CA GLU A 136 -0.97 -12.95 -22.74
C GLU A 136 0.41 -13.52 -22.40
N ASP A 137 1.32 -12.71 -21.84
CA ASP A 137 2.71 -13.07 -21.60
C ASP A 137 3.32 -12.24 -20.44
N THR A 138 4.59 -12.47 -20.19
CA THR A 138 5.38 -11.77 -19.17
C THR A 138 6.66 -11.20 -19.80
N LEU A 139 7.23 -10.19 -19.15
CA LEU A 139 8.56 -9.70 -19.48
C LEU A 139 9.34 -9.43 -18.17
N THR A 140 10.66 -9.25 -18.28
CA THR A 140 11.47 -8.88 -17.12
C THR A 140 11.91 -7.44 -17.19
N LEU A 141 11.89 -6.77 -16.03
CA LEU A 141 12.45 -5.44 -15.81
C LEU A 141 13.68 -5.56 -14.90
N PRO A 142 14.76 -4.80 -15.15
CA PRO A 142 15.95 -4.85 -14.31
C PRO A 142 15.66 -4.32 -12.90
N VAL A 143 16.28 -4.92 -11.88
CA VAL A 143 16.25 -4.45 -10.49
C VAL A 143 17.62 -3.86 -10.15
N HIS A 144 17.70 -2.54 -10.09
CA HIS A 144 18.96 -1.85 -9.77
C HIS A 144 19.19 -1.79 -8.25
N GLY A 145 20.31 -2.35 -7.81
CA GLY A 145 20.68 -2.37 -6.38
C GLY A 145 19.98 -3.43 -5.54
N GLY A 146 19.20 -4.32 -6.15
CA GLY A 146 18.50 -5.37 -5.44
C GLY A 146 19.47 -6.39 -4.79
N LYS A 147 19.10 -6.86 -3.61
CA LYS A 147 19.75 -7.92 -2.85
C LYS A 147 19.30 -9.30 -3.34
N TRP A 148 18.00 -9.42 -3.63
CA TRP A 148 17.32 -10.68 -3.96
C TRP A 148 17.22 -10.92 -5.45
N PHE A 149 16.95 -9.86 -6.21
CA PHE A 149 16.68 -9.96 -7.64
C PHE A 149 17.64 -9.11 -8.48
N LYS A 150 17.96 -9.59 -9.67
CA LYS A 150 18.61 -8.81 -10.74
C LYS A 150 17.60 -8.28 -11.74
N GLU A 151 16.49 -8.98 -11.85
CA GLU A 151 15.36 -8.66 -12.70
C GLU A 151 14.08 -9.16 -12.05
N MET A 152 12.94 -8.55 -12.39
CA MET A 152 11.61 -8.90 -11.89
C MET A 152 10.70 -9.21 -13.07
N SER A 153 9.98 -10.33 -12.98
CA SER A 153 8.97 -10.70 -13.95
C SER A 153 7.68 -9.93 -13.70
N VAL A 154 7.21 -9.20 -14.70
CA VAL A 154 5.98 -8.40 -14.69
C VAL A 154 5.08 -8.78 -15.86
N GLY A 155 3.83 -8.35 -15.84
CA GLY A 155 2.93 -8.54 -17.00
C GLY A 155 3.49 -7.84 -18.24
N SER A 156 3.41 -8.48 -19.41
CA SER A 156 4.00 -7.99 -20.66
C SER A 156 3.47 -6.61 -21.06
N HIS A 157 2.20 -6.33 -20.80
CA HIS A 157 1.58 -5.05 -21.12
C HIS A 157 2.07 -3.87 -20.26
N THR A 158 2.90 -4.11 -19.24
CA THR A 158 3.48 -3.01 -18.42
C THR A 158 4.20 -1.99 -19.31
N THR A 159 4.82 -2.43 -20.40
CA THR A 159 5.57 -1.57 -21.33
C THR A 159 4.72 -0.88 -22.40
N ASP A 160 3.43 -1.15 -22.47
CA ASP A 160 2.49 -0.47 -23.36
C ASP A 160 2.05 0.90 -22.84
N TYR A 161 2.39 1.18 -21.58
CA TYR A 161 2.05 2.43 -20.90
C TYR A 161 3.23 3.39 -20.85
N ASN A 162 2.96 4.66 -21.13
CA ASN A 162 3.95 5.73 -20.99
C ASN A 162 4.01 6.24 -19.55
N SER A 163 2.90 6.19 -18.83
CA SER A 163 2.79 6.68 -17.46
C SER A 163 2.00 5.73 -16.57
N LEU A 164 2.28 5.77 -15.27
CA LEU A 164 1.54 4.99 -14.28
C LEU A 164 1.02 5.89 -13.15
N VAL A 165 -0.27 5.86 -12.91
CA VAL A 165 -0.91 6.47 -11.73
C VAL A 165 -1.20 5.35 -10.74
N VAL A 166 -0.54 5.36 -9.60
CA VAL A 166 -0.71 4.35 -8.55
C VAL A 166 -1.76 4.82 -7.56
N LEU A 167 -2.99 4.36 -7.73
CA LEU A 167 -4.11 4.69 -6.87
C LEU A 167 -4.33 3.57 -5.87
N THR A 168 -4.04 3.83 -4.61
CA THR A 168 -3.97 2.82 -3.57
C THR A 168 -5.04 3.03 -2.51
N HIS A 169 -5.81 2.00 -2.21
CA HIS A 169 -6.53 1.89 -0.96
C HIS A 169 -5.52 1.53 0.13
N PHE A 170 -5.20 2.47 1.02
CA PHE A 170 -4.30 2.22 2.15
C PHE A 170 -5.05 1.48 3.27
N LYS A 171 -4.49 0.38 3.76
CA LYS A 171 -5.11 -0.51 4.77
C LYS A 171 -4.08 -1.45 5.38
N GLY A 172 -4.50 -2.27 6.34
CA GLY A 172 -3.72 -3.41 6.81
C GLY A 172 -3.50 -4.46 5.72
N HIS A 173 -2.60 -5.39 5.99
CA HIS A 173 -2.34 -6.53 5.11
C HIS A 173 -1.87 -7.73 5.91
N THR A 174 -2.43 -8.90 5.63
CA THR A 174 -2.19 -10.14 6.39
C THR A 174 -0.72 -10.56 6.43
N GLN A 175 0.00 -10.43 5.34
CA GLN A 175 1.42 -10.77 5.24
C GLN A 175 2.32 -9.53 5.29
N GLY A 176 1.91 -8.43 4.67
CA GLY A 176 2.71 -7.21 4.50
C GLY A 176 2.61 -6.19 5.63
N GLY A 177 1.82 -6.43 6.67
CA GLY A 177 1.56 -5.46 7.73
C GLY A 177 0.61 -4.37 7.26
N PHE A 178 0.97 -3.64 6.21
CA PHE A 178 0.11 -2.68 5.53
C PHE A 178 0.22 -2.78 4.00
N GLY A 179 -0.78 -2.27 3.32
CA GLY A 179 -0.80 -2.15 1.86
C GLY A 179 -0.85 -0.68 1.47
N GLY A 180 0.31 -0.10 1.17
CA GLY A 180 0.49 1.21 0.57
C GLY A 180 0.82 1.13 -0.92
N SER A 181 1.35 2.22 -1.49
CA SER A 181 1.78 2.29 -2.90
C SER A 181 2.87 1.27 -3.22
N ASN A 182 3.82 1.04 -2.29
CA ASN A 182 4.85 0.01 -2.45
C ASN A 182 4.22 -1.37 -2.72
N LYS A 183 3.31 -1.82 -1.87
CA LYS A 183 2.64 -3.11 -2.03
C LYS A 183 1.75 -3.15 -3.28
N ASN A 184 1.07 -2.06 -3.60
CA ASN A 184 0.19 -1.99 -4.77
C ASN A 184 0.95 -2.22 -6.08
N ILE A 185 2.15 -1.67 -6.21
CA ILE A 185 3.04 -1.90 -7.35
C ILE A 185 3.70 -3.27 -7.25
N GLY A 186 4.41 -3.54 -6.15
CA GLY A 186 5.29 -4.69 -6.01
C GLY A 186 4.58 -6.02 -6.24
N ILE A 187 3.35 -6.14 -5.72
CA ILE A 187 2.51 -7.32 -5.97
C ILE A 187 1.66 -7.13 -7.23
N GLY A 188 1.12 -5.94 -7.45
CA GLY A 188 0.11 -5.73 -8.47
C GLY A 188 0.62 -5.50 -9.88
N CYS A 189 1.94 -5.37 -10.10
CA CYS A 189 2.57 -5.35 -11.43
C CYS A 189 3.39 -6.61 -11.72
N ALA A 190 3.86 -7.32 -10.69
CA ALA A 190 4.44 -8.64 -10.85
C ALA A 190 3.42 -9.60 -11.47
N ASP A 191 3.81 -10.41 -12.45
CA ASP A 191 2.90 -11.38 -13.05
C ASP A 191 2.46 -12.48 -12.07
N GLY A 192 1.31 -13.06 -12.32
CA GLY A 192 0.65 -14.01 -11.43
C GLY A 192 1.36 -15.37 -11.30
N ARG A 193 2.30 -15.71 -12.17
CA ARG A 193 2.93 -17.04 -12.23
C ARG A 193 4.38 -17.03 -11.78
N ILE A 194 5.18 -16.13 -12.31
CA ILE A 194 6.63 -16.08 -12.12
C ILE A 194 6.99 -15.03 -11.09
N GLY A 195 6.67 -13.77 -11.34
CA GLY A 195 7.07 -12.64 -10.49
C GLY A 195 6.52 -12.73 -9.08
N LYS A 196 5.22 -13.01 -8.93
CA LYS A 196 4.63 -13.22 -7.61
C LYS A 196 5.17 -14.45 -6.90
N ALA A 197 5.50 -15.53 -7.63
CA ALA A 197 6.14 -16.69 -7.03
C ALA A 197 7.52 -16.31 -6.45
N TRP A 198 8.34 -15.56 -7.20
CA TRP A 198 9.65 -15.10 -6.73
C TRP A 198 9.55 -14.24 -5.44
N ILE A 199 8.47 -13.47 -5.29
CA ILE A 199 8.26 -12.65 -4.11
C ILE A 199 7.87 -13.49 -2.89
N HIS A 200 7.08 -14.56 -3.06
CA HIS A 200 6.43 -15.26 -1.96
C HIS A 200 7.08 -16.59 -1.57
N THR A 201 7.93 -17.17 -2.40
CA THR A 201 8.46 -18.53 -2.19
C THR A 201 9.97 -18.62 -2.34
N THR A 202 10.53 -19.65 -1.73
CA THR A 202 11.92 -20.06 -2.00
C THR A 202 11.96 -20.92 -3.26
N PRO A 203 12.85 -20.64 -4.25
CA PRO A 203 12.97 -21.46 -5.45
C PRO A 203 13.20 -22.94 -5.14
N GLY A 204 12.37 -23.80 -5.75
CA GLY A 204 12.46 -25.26 -5.58
C GLY A 204 11.75 -25.81 -4.36
N GLN A 205 11.02 -25.00 -3.60
CA GLN A 205 10.12 -25.45 -2.54
C GLN A 205 8.67 -25.38 -3.01
N ASP A 206 7.89 -26.41 -2.69
CA ASP A 206 6.46 -26.48 -3.04
C ASP A 206 5.56 -25.69 -2.05
N ASN A 207 6.15 -25.16 -0.99
CA ASN A 207 5.41 -24.42 0.04
C ASN A 207 5.29 -22.96 -0.36
N GLN A 208 4.09 -22.53 -0.71
CA GLN A 208 3.74 -21.11 -0.86
C GLN A 208 3.86 -20.44 0.50
N TRP A 209 4.43 -19.24 0.55
CA TRP A 209 4.49 -18.43 1.78
C TRP A 209 5.56 -18.91 2.80
N ASP A 210 6.64 -19.50 2.34
CA ASP A 210 7.69 -20.10 3.19
C ASP A 210 8.85 -19.18 3.55
N ILE A 211 8.79 -17.92 3.16
CA ILE A 211 9.83 -16.92 3.44
C ILE A 211 9.50 -16.09 4.68
N SER A 212 10.52 -15.49 5.33
CA SER A 212 10.32 -14.62 6.48
C SER A 212 9.61 -13.32 6.10
N GLU A 213 9.00 -12.65 7.09
CA GLU A 213 8.30 -11.38 6.90
C GLU A 213 9.24 -10.32 6.30
N GLU A 214 10.46 -10.16 6.83
CA GLU A 214 11.42 -9.19 6.31
C GLU A 214 11.84 -9.50 4.88
N GLU A 215 12.10 -10.75 4.56
CA GLU A 215 12.45 -11.18 3.21
C GLU A 215 11.33 -10.89 2.23
N PHE A 216 10.09 -11.16 2.62
CA PHE A 216 8.92 -10.81 1.81
C PHE A 216 8.84 -9.30 1.55
N MET A 217 9.03 -8.45 2.58
CA MET A 217 9.03 -7.00 2.42
C MET A 217 10.13 -6.53 1.47
N GLU A 218 11.34 -7.08 1.61
CA GLU A 218 12.48 -6.73 0.77
C GLU A 218 12.25 -7.15 -0.70
N ARG A 219 11.82 -8.38 -0.94
CA ARG A 219 11.52 -8.89 -2.29
C ARG A 219 10.40 -8.11 -2.97
N MET A 220 9.32 -7.83 -2.25
CA MET A 220 8.21 -7.03 -2.75
C MET A 220 8.67 -5.59 -3.10
N THR A 221 9.53 -5.00 -2.28
CA THR A 221 10.07 -3.66 -2.52
C THR A 221 11.01 -3.64 -3.73
N GLU A 222 11.79 -4.69 -3.96
CA GLU A 222 12.61 -4.82 -5.17
C GLU A 222 11.75 -4.97 -6.44
N SER A 223 10.62 -5.65 -6.33
CA SER A 223 9.64 -5.69 -7.43
C SER A 223 9.10 -4.29 -7.73
N THR A 224 8.76 -3.51 -6.70
CA THR A 224 8.36 -2.11 -6.87
C THR A 224 9.46 -1.30 -7.54
N LYS A 225 10.72 -1.48 -7.12
CA LYS A 225 11.86 -0.74 -7.69
C LYS A 225 12.00 -0.96 -9.19
N ALA A 226 11.85 -2.18 -9.68
CA ALA A 226 11.90 -2.47 -11.10
C ALA A 226 10.88 -1.64 -11.90
N VAL A 227 9.65 -1.53 -11.39
CA VAL A 227 8.57 -0.79 -12.04
C VAL A 227 8.80 0.72 -11.98
N ILE A 228 9.18 1.26 -10.82
CA ILE A 228 9.41 2.71 -10.70
C ILE A 228 10.63 3.18 -11.51
N ASP A 229 11.67 2.35 -11.61
CA ASP A 229 12.85 2.66 -12.42
C ASP A 229 12.49 2.68 -13.92
N TYR A 230 11.57 1.80 -14.35
CA TYR A 230 11.07 1.77 -15.73
C TYR A 230 10.29 3.06 -16.09
N PHE A 231 9.35 3.48 -15.25
CA PHE A 231 8.54 4.68 -15.53
C PHE A 231 9.29 5.98 -15.24
N GLY A 232 10.32 5.96 -14.41
CA GLY A 232 11.12 7.13 -14.06
C GLY A 232 10.28 8.26 -13.46
N ARG A 233 10.16 9.40 -14.15
CA ARG A 233 9.34 10.54 -13.69
C ARG A 233 7.86 10.42 -14.07
N GLN A 234 7.50 9.49 -14.92
CA GLN A 234 6.14 9.31 -15.42
C GLN A 234 5.32 8.37 -14.53
N ILE A 235 5.56 8.42 -13.23
CA ILE A 235 4.80 7.69 -12.21
C ILE A 235 4.43 8.61 -11.06
N THR A 236 3.21 8.47 -10.56
CA THR A 236 2.74 9.24 -9.41
C THR A 236 1.84 8.40 -8.51
N TYR A 237 1.69 8.82 -7.27
CA TYR A 237 1.10 8.00 -6.22
C TYR A 237 -0.01 8.75 -5.50
N VAL A 238 -1.14 8.08 -5.28
CA VAL A 238 -2.27 8.57 -4.49
C VAL A 238 -2.75 7.46 -3.55
N ASN A 239 -2.73 7.71 -2.24
CA ASN A 239 -3.20 6.78 -1.22
C ASN A 239 -4.51 7.28 -0.60
N VAL A 240 -5.53 6.43 -0.60
CA VAL A 240 -6.84 6.69 -0.02
C VAL A 240 -6.95 5.98 1.33
N MET A 241 -6.96 6.74 2.42
CA MET A 241 -7.05 6.25 3.80
C MET A 241 -8.52 6.27 4.26
N ARG A 242 -9.29 5.32 3.73
CA ARG A 242 -10.73 5.13 3.96
C ARG A 242 -11.00 3.65 4.16
N ASN A 243 -11.92 3.29 5.06
CA ASN A 243 -12.29 1.90 5.33
C ASN A 243 -11.06 0.99 5.58
N MET A 244 -10.12 1.49 6.37
CA MET A 244 -8.85 0.82 6.64
C MET A 244 -9.05 -0.37 7.59
N SER A 245 -9.41 -1.53 7.02
CA SER A 245 -9.38 -2.80 7.75
C SER A 245 -7.93 -3.24 8.01
N VAL A 246 -7.72 -4.08 9.00
CA VAL A 246 -6.46 -4.84 9.17
C VAL A 246 -6.28 -5.90 8.09
N SER A 247 -7.34 -6.23 7.36
CA SER A 247 -7.36 -7.11 6.20
C SER A 247 -7.08 -6.36 4.90
N CYS A 248 -6.59 -7.09 3.91
CA CYS A 248 -6.45 -6.62 2.54
C CYS A 248 -7.77 -6.79 1.75
N ASP A 249 -7.97 -6.01 0.70
CA ASP A 249 -9.06 -6.21 -0.27
C ASP A 249 -8.98 -7.59 -0.97
N CYS A 250 -7.85 -8.27 -0.87
CA CYS A 250 -7.67 -9.65 -1.32
C CYS A 250 -8.35 -10.70 -0.42
N GLU A 251 -8.89 -10.31 0.73
CA GLU A 251 -9.70 -11.18 1.58
C GLU A 251 -11.21 -11.08 1.24
N GLY A 252 -11.58 -10.16 0.35
CA GLY A 252 -12.94 -10.01 -0.17
C GLY A 252 -13.96 -9.85 0.95
N VAL A 253 -15.00 -10.65 0.91
CA VAL A 253 -16.09 -10.66 1.92
C VAL A 253 -15.63 -11.12 3.31
N ASN A 254 -14.47 -11.76 3.42
CA ASN A 254 -13.90 -12.23 4.69
C ASN A 254 -13.02 -11.17 5.38
N ALA A 255 -12.91 -9.97 4.81
CA ALA A 255 -12.14 -8.90 5.42
C ALA A 255 -12.63 -8.60 6.84
N ALA A 256 -11.69 -8.44 7.78
CA ALA A 256 -11.99 -8.07 9.14
C ALA A 256 -12.76 -6.73 9.20
N PRO A 257 -13.60 -6.53 10.22
CA PRO A 257 -14.30 -5.26 10.39
C PRO A 257 -13.34 -4.07 10.44
N VAL A 258 -13.79 -2.95 9.88
CA VAL A 258 -13.06 -1.69 9.99
C VAL A 258 -13.37 -1.07 11.35
N VAL A 259 -12.32 -0.69 12.07
CA VAL A 259 -12.41 0.05 13.35
C VAL A 259 -11.66 1.37 13.29
N THR A 260 -10.59 1.44 12.50
CA THR A 260 -9.77 2.64 12.32
C THR A 260 -10.56 3.75 11.62
N PRO A 261 -10.56 4.98 12.14
CA PRO A 261 -11.22 6.11 11.50
C PRO A 261 -10.79 6.37 10.07
N ASN A 262 -11.69 6.87 9.25
CA ASN A 262 -11.36 7.40 7.93
C ASN A 262 -10.54 8.70 8.07
N VAL A 263 -9.47 8.86 7.30
CA VAL A 263 -8.52 9.97 7.44
C VAL A 263 -8.62 10.97 6.29
N GLY A 264 -8.43 10.49 5.06
CA GLY A 264 -8.36 11.36 3.89
C GLY A 264 -7.64 10.74 2.71
N ILE A 265 -7.21 11.58 1.79
CA ILE A 265 -6.47 11.20 0.59
C ILE A 265 -5.14 11.94 0.60
N LEU A 266 -4.06 11.20 0.32
CA LEU A 266 -2.72 11.74 0.21
C LEU A 266 -2.17 11.51 -1.20
N SER A 267 -1.30 12.40 -1.68
CA SER A 267 -0.59 12.21 -2.94
C SER A 267 0.85 12.74 -2.89
N SER A 268 1.73 12.11 -3.66
CA SER A 268 3.13 12.52 -3.82
C SER A 268 3.71 11.97 -5.11
N THR A 269 4.79 12.57 -5.59
CA THR A 269 5.67 11.99 -6.61
C THR A 269 6.79 11.14 -6.00
N ASP A 270 6.85 11.05 -4.67
CA ASP A 270 7.82 10.25 -3.92
C ASP A 270 7.07 9.14 -3.17
N ILE A 271 7.30 7.89 -3.57
CA ILE A 271 6.60 6.72 -3.03
C ILE A 271 6.89 6.49 -1.55
N LEU A 272 8.14 6.66 -1.13
CA LEU A 272 8.53 6.47 0.26
C LEU A 272 7.91 7.54 1.15
N ALA A 273 7.98 8.80 0.73
CA ALA A 273 7.37 9.91 1.46
C ALA A 273 5.86 9.71 1.65
N LEU A 274 5.17 9.22 0.61
CA LEU A 274 3.74 8.99 0.66
C LEU A 274 3.36 7.85 1.62
N ASP A 275 3.98 6.67 1.47
CA ASP A 275 3.68 5.53 2.33
C ASP A 275 4.10 5.81 3.79
N GLN A 276 5.22 6.51 3.99
CA GLN A 276 5.66 6.96 5.31
C GLN A 276 4.66 7.93 5.94
N ALA A 277 4.15 8.90 5.18
CA ALA A 277 3.13 9.83 5.68
C ALA A 277 1.86 9.10 6.10
N CYS A 278 1.39 8.13 5.32
CA CYS A 278 0.22 7.32 5.69
C CYS A 278 0.45 6.55 7.00
N VAL A 279 1.61 5.93 7.15
CA VAL A 279 1.98 5.22 8.40
C VAL A 279 2.05 6.22 9.56
N ASP A 280 2.68 7.38 9.39
CA ASP A 280 2.75 8.41 10.44
C ASP A 280 1.37 8.91 10.87
N LEU A 281 0.43 9.06 9.94
CA LEU A 281 -0.95 9.42 10.27
C LEU A 281 -1.63 8.33 11.12
N VAL A 282 -1.37 7.05 10.82
CA VAL A 282 -1.85 5.94 11.65
C VAL A 282 -1.27 6.03 13.06
N TYR A 283 0.05 6.17 13.19
CA TYR A 283 0.71 6.27 14.50
C TYR A 283 0.36 7.55 15.29
N ALA A 284 -0.10 8.60 14.62
CA ALA A 284 -0.50 9.85 15.26
C ALA A 284 -1.94 9.84 15.83
N MET A 285 -2.74 8.83 15.53
CA MET A 285 -4.07 8.63 16.12
C MET A 285 -3.96 8.24 17.59
N THR A 286 -5.08 8.28 18.31
CA THR A 286 -5.13 7.74 19.67
C THR A 286 -5.01 6.21 19.68
N GLU A 287 -4.53 5.64 20.79
CA GLU A 287 -4.38 4.18 20.96
C GLU A 287 -5.66 3.41 20.59
N SER A 288 -6.81 3.90 21.01
CA SER A 288 -8.10 3.26 20.72
C SER A 288 -8.51 3.33 19.24
N GLU A 289 -7.95 4.26 18.46
CA GLU A 289 -8.25 4.44 17.04
C GLU A 289 -7.33 3.61 16.15
N HIS A 290 -6.07 3.43 16.56
CA HIS A 290 -5.06 2.81 15.70
C HIS A 290 -4.59 1.41 16.15
N HIS A 291 -4.94 0.98 17.38
CA HIS A 291 -4.40 -0.24 18.00
C HIS A 291 -4.31 -1.45 17.04
N ASP A 292 -5.43 -1.81 16.42
CA ASP A 292 -5.48 -3.01 15.59
C ASP A 292 -4.61 -2.88 14.32
N LEU A 293 -4.55 -1.68 13.75
CA LEU A 293 -3.76 -1.44 12.53
C LEU A 293 -2.27 -1.36 12.84
N VAL A 294 -1.87 -0.73 13.95
CA VAL A 294 -0.48 -0.69 14.42
C VAL A 294 -0.02 -2.10 14.79
N GLU A 295 -0.83 -2.87 15.54
CA GLU A 295 -0.53 -4.27 15.85
C GLU A 295 -0.28 -5.07 14.57
N ARG A 296 -1.12 -4.91 13.55
CA ARG A 296 -0.96 -5.58 12.26
C ARG A 296 0.34 -5.15 11.57
N ILE A 297 0.66 -3.86 11.55
CA ILE A 297 1.89 -3.34 10.93
C ILE A 297 3.13 -3.93 11.63
N GLU A 298 3.15 -3.90 12.97
CA GLU A 298 4.30 -4.33 13.75
C GLU A 298 4.47 -5.85 13.79
N SER A 299 3.38 -6.60 14.02
CA SER A 299 3.42 -8.06 14.11
C SER A 299 3.81 -8.74 12.79
N ARG A 300 3.62 -8.06 11.66
CA ARG A 300 4.02 -8.53 10.33
C ARG A 300 5.30 -7.89 9.82
N HIS A 301 6.03 -7.20 10.67
CA HIS A 301 7.26 -6.49 10.32
C HIS A 301 7.09 -5.50 9.15
N GLY A 302 5.88 -4.92 9.00
CA GLY A 302 5.50 -4.09 7.86
C GLY A 302 6.35 -2.83 7.68
N LEU A 303 6.94 -2.29 8.76
CA LEU A 303 7.83 -1.13 8.70
C LEU A 303 9.12 -1.40 7.91
N ARG A 304 9.48 -2.67 7.68
CA ARG A 304 10.60 -3.04 6.81
C ARG A 304 10.39 -2.55 5.38
N GLN A 305 9.16 -2.43 4.90
CA GLN A 305 8.88 -1.82 3.60
C GLN A 305 9.49 -0.42 3.49
N LEU A 306 9.26 0.44 4.50
CA LEU A 306 9.73 1.83 4.51
C LEU A 306 11.27 1.90 4.61
N SER A 307 11.85 1.19 5.56
CA SER A 307 13.29 1.18 5.75
C SER A 307 14.02 0.63 4.51
N TYR A 308 13.49 -0.40 3.86
CA TYR A 308 14.13 -0.97 2.69
C TYR A 308 13.96 -0.10 1.44
N MET A 309 12.83 0.60 1.26
CA MET A 309 12.71 1.64 0.23
C MET A 309 13.78 2.72 0.39
N LYS A 310 14.06 3.14 1.62
CA LYS A 310 15.12 4.10 1.92
C LYS A 310 16.51 3.56 1.58
N GLU A 311 16.81 2.32 1.95
CA GLU A 311 18.06 1.63 1.62
C GLU A 311 18.30 1.54 0.09
N LEU A 312 17.23 1.30 -0.68
CA LEU A 312 17.26 1.24 -2.14
C LEU A 312 17.22 2.60 -2.83
N GLY A 313 17.17 3.71 -2.07
CA GLY A 313 17.12 5.06 -2.62
C GLY A 313 15.84 5.39 -3.40
N MET A 314 14.70 4.80 -3.01
CA MET A 314 13.42 4.97 -3.70
C MET A 314 12.68 6.25 -3.32
N GLY A 315 13.22 7.07 -2.45
CA GLY A 315 12.64 8.34 -2.00
C GLY A 315 13.13 8.78 -0.64
N ASN A 316 12.43 9.73 -0.05
CA ASN A 316 12.74 10.32 1.24
C ASN A 316 11.72 9.90 2.30
N ASP A 317 12.17 9.49 3.50
CA ASP A 317 11.29 9.19 4.64
C ASP A 317 10.89 10.45 5.43
N ARG A 318 11.44 11.63 5.06
CA ARG A 318 11.01 12.94 5.54
C ARG A 318 10.15 13.62 4.49
N TYR A 319 9.14 14.35 4.96
CA TYR A 319 8.21 15.02 4.07
C TYR A 319 7.63 16.30 4.67
N ILE A 320 7.13 17.14 3.79
CA ILE A 320 6.29 18.29 4.14
C ILE A 320 4.85 17.91 3.82
N LEU A 321 3.97 17.88 4.82
CA LEU A 321 2.55 17.60 4.63
C LEU A 321 1.78 18.89 4.37
N ILE A 322 1.15 19.01 3.19
CA ILE A 322 0.42 20.19 2.73
C ILE A 322 -1.08 19.91 2.73
N ASP A 323 -1.84 20.62 3.57
CA ASP A 323 -3.28 20.48 3.66
C ASP A 323 -4.00 21.30 2.56
N LEU A 324 -4.54 20.59 1.57
CA LEU A 324 -5.28 21.16 0.43
C LEU A 324 -6.64 21.73 0.87
N GLY A 325 -7.20 21.23 1.97
CA GLY A 325 -8.46 21.72 2.55
C GLY A 325 -8.30 23.04 3.29
N ASN A 326 -7.08 23.41 3.67
CA ASN A 326 -6.76 24.60 4.47
C ASN A 326 -5.78 25.55 3.75
N GLY A 327 -6.07 25.84 2.50
CA GLY A 327 -5.29 26.83 1.71
C GLY A 327 -3.84 26.44 1.46
N GLY A 328 -3.48 25.17 1.45
CA GLY A 328 -2.13 24.70 1.18
C GLY A 328 -1.15 24.93 2.35
N LYS A 329 -1.64 24.95 3.58
CA LYS A 329 -0.79 25.10 4.76
C LYS A 329 0.00 23.82 5.05
N ARG A 330 1.25 23.98 5.50
CA ARG A 330 2.00 22.89 6.11
C ARG A 330 1.37 22.51 7.45
N ILE A 331 1.14 21.23 7.65
CA ILE A 331 0.61 20.65 8.89
C ILE A 331 1.47 19.45 9.32
N THR A 332 1.31 19.03 10.58
CA THR A 332 1.88 17.80 11.12
C THR A 332 0.92 16.62 10.96
N ALA A 333 1.42 15.39 11.12
CA ALA A 333 0.59 14.20 11.14
C ALA A 333 -0.47 14.27 12.26
N ALA A 334 -0.10 14.76 13.44
CA ALA A 334 -1.02 14.94 14.58
C ALA A 334 -2.14 15.95 14.27
N GLU A 335 -1.84 17.04 13.54
CA GLU A 335 -2.87 17.98 13.09
C GLU A 335 -3.79 17.37 12.04
N ALA A 336 -3.23 16.56 11.13
CA ALA A 336 -4.00 15.88 10.09
C ALA A 336 -5.05 14.90 10.65
N VAL A 337 -4.77 14.23 11.77
CA VAL A 337 -5.69 13.26 12.39
C VAL A 337 -6.53 13.86 13.54
N LYS A 338 -6.26 15.10 13.93
CA LYS A 338 -6.98 15.74 15.04
C LYS A 338 -8.48 15.84 14.76
N GLY A 339 -9.28 15.29 15.66
CA GLY A 339 -10.75 15.35 15.60
C GLY A 339 -11.36 14.47 14.51
N LEU A 340 -10.70 13.37 14.16
CA LEU A 340 -11.32 12.32 13.37
C LEU A 340 -12.56 11.78 14.08
N LYS A 341 -13.56 11.38 13.29
CA LYS A 341 -14.75 10.72 13.84
C LYS A 341 -14.52 9.23 13.91
N PRO A 342 -15.01 8.53 14.94
CA PRO A 342 -15.01 7.08 14.96
C PRO A 342 -15.59 6.52 13.66
N PHE A 343 -15.06 5.39 13.24
CA PHE A 343 -15.58 4.73 12.03
C PHE A 343 -17.04 4.33 12.24
N VAL A 344 -17.87 4.68 11.28
CA VAL A 344 -19.26 4.23 11.19
C VAL A 344 -19.41 3.54 9.84
N LYS A 345 -19.87 2.30 9.88
CA LYS A 345 -20.15 1.54 8.64
C LYS A 345 -21.31 2.21 7.92
N GLU A 346 -21.07 2.60 6.67
CA GLU A 346 -22.09 3.15 5.76
C GLU A 346 -23.08 2.08 5.30
#